data_07e842d98e591d3254373208d6477138
#
_entry.id   07e842d98e591d3254373208d6477138
#
_cell.length_a   1.000
_cell.length_b   1.000
_cell.length_c   1.000
_cell.angle_alpha   90.00
_cell.angle_beta   90.00
_cell.angle_gamma   90.00
#
_symmetry.space_group_name_H-M   'P 1'
#
loop_
_entity.id
_entity.type
_entity.pdbx_description
1 polymer ?
#
loop_
_entity_poly.entity_id
_entity_poly.type
_entity_poly.pdbx_seq_one_letter_code
_entity_poly.pdbx_strand_id
1 'polypeptide(L)'
;MEASTTIKQMLAGNKIFVPTYQRAYSWDTELEKANSPKQTNVFLSDLEDYNKSSTKSKYYFGHFLFEEKDEKKFGIIDGQQRMTTIVIFLSALFSRLKQIRPLNETEQETFEDIIKRNSTYRFETVDYDDRFFKDCVIDQSKKDRNGIKTVSAKRIAIAFDFFTSQLADKDETYLLKMLDTVQNASCTTHPVKDASEAIQMFIFQNNRGKKPSNLEIIKAQFMFNVHLYGGEEKE
;
A
#
# COMPACT_ATOMS: atom_id res chain seq x y z
N MET A 1 -12.92 9.20 -7.70
CA MET A 1 -12.76 7.76 -7.32
C MET A 1 -14.13 7.21 -7.00
N GLU A 2 -14.47 5.99 -7.47
CA GLU A 2 -15.79 5.38 -7.25
C GLU A 2 -15.88 4.75 -5.86
N ALA A 3 -17.08 4.80 -5.23
CA ALA A 3 -17.28 4.27 -3.87
C ALA A 3 -17.04 2.76 -3.73
N SER A 4 -17.29 2.00 -4.80
CA SER A 4 -16.96 0.57 -4.91
C SER A 4 -16.10 0.37 -6.15
N THR A 5 -14.93 -0.21 -5.99
CA THR A 5 -13.92 -0.29 -7.06
C THR A 5 -13.02 -1.51 -6.87
N THR A 6 -12.09 -1.74 -7.80
CA THR A 6 -11.01 -2.73 -7.64
C THR A 6 -9.68 -2.06 -7.36
N ILE A 7 -8.70 -2.82 -6.90
CA ILE A 7 -7.34 -2.30 -6.67
C ILE A 7 -6.78 -1.70 -7.97
N LYS A 8 -6.95 -2.39 -9.11
CA LYS A 8 -6.51 -1.86 -10.40
C LYS A 8 -7.19 -0.54 -10.74
N GLN A 9 -8.52 -0.46 -10.67
CA GLN A 9 -9.27 0.76 -10.98
C GLN A 9 -8.94 1.92 -10.03
N MET A 10 -8.71 1.62 -8.75
CA MET A 10 -8.35 2.63 -7.75
C MET A 10 -6.98 3.26 -8.03
N LEU A 11 -6.00 2.47 -8.52
CA LEU A 11 -4.65 2.94 -8.81
C LEU A 11 -4.50 3.50 -10.24
N ALA A 12 -5.25 2.95 -11.21
CA ALA A 12 -5.15 3.33 -12.62
C ALA A 12 -5.43 4.82 -12.84
N GLY A 13 -4.43 5.52 -13.37
CA GLY A 13 -4.54 6.96 -13.65
C GLY A 13 -4.50 7.87 -12.41
N ASN A 14 -4.49 7.32 -11.20
CA ASN A 14 -4.41 8.08 -9.96
C ASN A 14 -2.97 8.05 -9.38
N LYS A 15 -2.68 9.03 -8.54
CA LYS A 15 -1.49 9.08 -7.70
C LYS A 15 -1.94 9.06 -6.24
N ILE A 16 -1.63 7.98 -5.53
CA ILE A 16 -1.93 7.84 -4.11
C ILE A 16 -0.64 8.03 -3.31
N PHE A 17 -0.69 8.81 -2.24
CA PHE A 17 0.47 9.03 -1.38
C PHE A 17 0.09 8.96 0.10
N VAL A 18 1.06 8.64 0.94
CA VAL A 18 0.91 8.66 2.40
C VAL A 18 1.28 10.05 2.90
N PRO A 19 0.32 10.83 3.45
CA PRO A 19 0.60 12.15 3.98
C PRO A 19 1.61 12.12 5.13
N THR A 20 2.34 13.22 5.35
CA THR A 20 3.40 13.34 6.36
C THR A 20 2.89 13.21 7.80
N TYR A 21 1.63 13.50 8.05
CA TYR A 21 0.99 13.32 9.35
C TYR A 21 0.62 11.86 9.67
N GLN A 22 0.59 11.01 8.64
CA GLN A 22 0.32 9.59 8.82
C GLN A 22 1.54 8.85 9.37
N ARG A 23 1.29 7.73 10.06
CA ARG A 23 2.39 6.88 10.53
C ARG A 23 3.06 6.19 9.33
N ALA A 24 4.36 6.01 9.45
CA ALA A 24 5.12 5.22 8.50
C ALA A 24 4.71 3.74 8.50
N TYR A 25 5.22 2.98 7.55
CA TYR A 25 4.95 1.54 7.46
C TYR A 25 5.34 0.82 8.75
N SER A 26 4.40 0.07 9.32
CA SER A 26 4.53 -0.53 10.66
C SER A 26 4.11 -2.00 10.75
N TRP A 27 3.71 -2.62 9.64
CA TRP A 27 3.45 -4.05 9.63
C TRP A 27 4.74 -4.82 9.79
N ASP A 28 4.68 -5.82 10.65
CA ASP A 28 5.80 -6.72 10.91
C ASP A 28 5.68 -7.97 10.03
N THR A 29 6.85 -8.53 9.71
CA THR A 29 7.01 -9.78 8.96
C THR A 29 7.71 -10.79 9.85
N GLU A 30 7.20 -12.02 9.92
CA GLU A 30 7.84 -13.13 10.59
C GLU A 30 8.78 -13.83 9.61
N LEU A 31 10.03 -13.93 9.96
CA LEU A 31 11.05 -14.60 9.16
C LEU A 31 11.25 -16.06 9.62
N GLU A 32 10.86 -16.39 10.85
CA GLU A 32 10.93 -17.73 11.44
C GLU A 32 9.52 -18.16 11.87
N LYS A 33 9.29 -19.47 12.01
CA LYS A 33 8.00 -20.00 12.49
C LYS A 33 7.78 -19.58 13.94
N ALA A 34 6.95 -18.56 14.13
CA ALA A 34 6.53 -18.10 15.46
C ALA A 34 5.12 -18.57 15.80
N ASN A 35 4.80 -18.53 17.10
CA ASN A 35 3.48 -18.90 17.64
C ASN A 35 2.35 -17.93 17.24
N SER A 36 2.67 -16.82 16.59
CA SER A 36 1.70 -15.79 16.19
C SER A 36 2.13 -15.16 14.87
N PRO A 37 1.44 -15.44 13.75
CA PRO A 37 1.79 -14.90 12.44
C PRO A 37 1.67 -13.38 12.44
N LYS A 38 2.62 -12.70 11.79
CA LYS A 38 2.64 -11.26 11.66
C LYS A 38 1.78 -10.82 10.46
N GLN A 39 1.46 -9.53 10.39
CA GLN A 39 0.51 -8.98 9.43
C GLN A 39 0.86 -9.31 7.98
N THR A 40 2.15 -9.23 7.61
CA THR A 40 2.60 -9.53 6.25
C THR A 40 2.44 -11.01 5.89
N ASN A 41 2.65 -11.90 6.88
CA ASN A 41 2.43 -13.35 6.70
C ASN A 41 0.94 -13.66 6.54
N VAL A 42 0.09 -13.07 7.38
CA VAL A 42 -1.37 -13.20 7.31
C VAL A 42 -1.87 -12.71 5.95
N PHE A 43 -1.39 -11.57 5.46
CA PHE A 43 -1.75 -11.04 4.16
C PHE A 43 -1.53 -12.07 3.02
N LEU A 44 -0.36 -12.73 2.99
CA LEU A 44 -0.08 -13.74 1.96
C LEU A 44 -0.93 -15.00 2.16
N SER A 45 -1.04 -15.48 3.40
CA SER A 45 -1.85 -16.67 3.73
C SER A 45 -3.31 -16.48 3.34
N ASP A 46 -3.91 -15.34 3.64
CA ASP A 46 -5.30 -15.03 3.30
C ASP A 46 -5.54 -15.05 1.78
N LEU A 47 -4.60 -14.50 0.99
CA LEU A 47 -4.67 -14.55 -0.47
C LEU A 47 -4.53 -15.99 -1.00
N GLU A 48 -3.61 -16.78 -0.43
CA GLU A 48 -3.44 -18.18 -0.83
C GLU A 48 -4.66 -19.03 -0.48
N ASP A 49 -5.25 -18.84 0.70
CA ASP A 49 -6.43 -19.58 1.14
C ASP A 49 -7.66 -19.19 0.33
N TYR A 50 -7.82 -17.90 -0.01
CA TYR A 50 -8.83 -17.47 -0.97
C TYR A 50 -8.65 -18.17 -2.32
N ASN A 51 -7.42 -18.22 -2.85
CA ASN A 51 -7.13 -18.86 -4.13
C ASN A 51 -7.32 -20.39 -4.14
N LYS A 52 -7.25 -21.05 -2.98
CA LYS A 52 -7.59 -22.48 -2.82
C LYS A 52 -9.09 -22.69 -2.65
N SER A 53 -9.83 -21.69 -2.22
CA SER A 53 -11.27 -21.80 -2.00
C SER A 53 -12.05 -21.90 -3.32
N SER A 54 -13.26 -22.45 -3.26
CA SER A 54 -14.21 -22.51 -4.39
C SER A 54 -15.15 -21.30 -4.44
N THR A 55 -14.85 -20.23 -3.69
CA THR A 55 -15.70 -19.05 -3.66
C THR A 55 -15.79 -18.36 -5.01
N LYS A 56 -16.98 -17.87 -5.35
CA LYS A 56 -17.22 -17.06 -6.57
C LYS A 56 -17.16 -15.55 -6.30
N SER A 57 -17.14 -15.14 -5.02
CA SER A 57 -17.05 -13.74 -4.65
C SER A 57 -15.62 -13.22 -4.84
N LYS A 58 -15.47 -11.97 -5.26
CA LYS A 58 -14.15 -11.33 -5.34
C LYS A 58 -13.53 -11.23 -3.95
N TYR A 59 -12.19 -11.31 -3.87
CA TYR A 59 -11.48 -10.98 -2.64
C TYR A 59 -11.78 -9.54 -2.25
N TYR A 60 -11.90 -9.26 -0.96
CA TYR A 60 -12.23 -7.93 -0.47
C TYR A 60 -11.11 -7.38 0.41
N PHE A 61 -10.46 -6.31 -0.06
CA PHE A 61 -9.40 -5.65 0.69
C PHE A 61 -9.88 -4.64 1.73
N GLY A 62 -11.19 -4.49 1.90
CA GLY A 62 -11.73 -3.59 2.90
C GLY A 62 -11.91 -2.16 2.40
N HIS A 63 -11.97 -1.23 3.35
CA HIS A 63 -12.23 0.18 3.12
C HIS A 63 -10.93 0.98 3.04
N PHE A 64 -10.91 1.97 2.14
CA PHE A 64 -9.85 2.98 2.03
C PHE A 64 -10.47 4.38 2.12
N LEU A 65 -9.90 5.23 2.96
CA LEU A 65 -10.28 6.63 3.09
C LEU A 65 -9.20 7.51 2.49
N PHE A 66 -9.60 8.46 1.66
CA PHE A 66 -8.70 9.36 0.94
C PHE A 66 -9.07 10.82 1.15
N GLU A 67 -8.07 11.67 1.22
CA GLU A 67 -8.18 13.12 1.04
C GLU A 67 -7.83 13.47 -0.40
N GLU A 68 -8.76 14.09 -1.14
CA GLU A 68 -8.52 14.57 -2.49
C GLU A 68 -7.75 15.89 -2.44
N LYS A 69 -6.50 15.89 -2.89
CA LYS A 69 -5.63 17.08 -2.90
C LYS A 69 -5.69 17.85 -4.22
N ASP A 70 -5.66 17.11 -5.32
CA ASP A 70 -5.73 17.63 -6.69
C ASP A 70 -6.44 16.63 -7.58
N GLU A 71 -6.66 16.98 -8.86
CA GLU A 71 -7.18 16.03 -9.84
C GLU A 71 -6.30 14.78 -9.89
N LYS A 72 -6.89 13.62 -9.57
CA LYS A 72 -6.22 12.30 -9.56
C LYS A 72 -5.08 12.15 -8.55
N LYS A 73 -4.98 13.04 -7.55
CA LYS A 73 -3.98 12.97 -6.47
C LYS A 73 -4.67 12.84 -5.12
N PHE A 74 -4.41 11.74 -4.42
CA PHE A 74 -5.13 11.34 -3.21
C PHE A 74 -4.17 11.01 -2.07
N GLY A 75 -4.33 11.71 -0.94
CA GLY A 75 -3.67 11.36 0.32
C GLY A 75 -4.42 10.25 1.02
N ILE A 76 -3.78 9.12 1.31
CA ILE A 76 -4.43 8.01 2.01
C ILE A 76 -4.50 8.27 3.52
N ILE A 77 -5.74 8.30 4.06
CA ILE A 77 -6.01 8.57 5.47
C ILE A 77 -6.16 7.27 6.26
N ASP A 78 -6.91 6.30 5.70
CA ASP A 78 -7.02 4.96 6.26
C ASP A 78 -6.77 3.89 5.20
N GLY A 79 -6.19 2.77 5.64
CA GLY A 79 -5.78 1.65 4.77
C GLY A 79 -4.34 1.75 4.26
N GLN A 80 -3.54 2.73 4.70
CA GLN A 80 -2.17 2.97 4.22
C GLN A 80 -1.24 1.75 4.38
N GLN A 81 -1.30 1.04 5.51
CA GLN A 81 -0.47 -0.15 5.77
C GLN A 81 -0.78 -1.25 4.76
N ARG A 82 -2.06 -1.48 4.53
CA ARG A 82 -2.57 -2.46 3.57
C ARG A 82 -2.19 -2.07 2.14
N MET A 83 -2.37 -0.80 1.74
CA MET A 83 -1.98 -0.31 0.42
C MET A 83 -0.48 -0.46 0.19
N THR A 84 0.35 -0.07 1.15
CA THR A 84 1.80 -0.25 1.08
C THR A 84 2.16 -1.73 0.88
N THR A 85 1.54 -2.63 1.64
CA THR A 85 1.78 -4.08 1.52
C THR A 85 1.33 -4.62 0.17
N ILE A 86 0.18 -4.19 -0.36
CA ILE A 86 -0.30 -4.56 -1.70
C ILE A 86 0.74 -4.18 -2.76
N VAL A 87 1.26 -2.95 -2.71
CA VAL A 87 2.25 -2.48 -3.70
C VAL A 87 3.59 -3.21 -3.55
N ILE A 88 4.05 -3.49 -2.32
CA ILE A 88 5.26 -4.30 -2.08
C ILE A 88 5.09 -5.71 -2.68
N PHE A 89 3.96 -6.37 -2.39
CA PHE A 89 3.66 -7.70 -2.90
C PHE A 89 3.61 -7.74 -4.43
N LEU A 90 2.88 -6.82 -5.05
CA LEU A 90 2.77 -6.73 -6.51
C LEU A 90 4.12 -6.43 -7.16
N SER A 91 4.97 -5.60 -6.55
CA SER A 91 6.33 -5.33 -7.05
C SER A 91 7.20 -6.60 -7.03
N ALA A 92 7.13 -7.40 -5.96
CA ALA A 92 7.82 -8.69 -5.89
C ALA A 92 7.27 -9.69 -6.92
N LEU A 93 5.94 -9.76 -7.08
CA LEU A 93 5.27 -10.63 -8.04
C LEU A 93 5.65 -10.30 -9.48
N PHE A 94 5.59 -9.04 -9.89
CA PHE A 94 6.02 -8.62 -11.23
C PHE A 94 7.51 -8.85 -11.45
N SER A 95 8.34 -8.66 -10.41
CA SER A 95 9.77 -9.00 -10.49
C SER A 95 9.99 -10.47 -10.79
N ARG A 96 9.28 -11.36 -10.08
CA ARG A 96 9.36 -12.80 -10.30
C ARG A 96 8.83 -13.19 -11.69
N LEU A 97 7.72 -12.63 -12.12
CA LEU A 97 7.15 -12.89 -13.44
C LEU A 97 8.12 -12.49 -14.58
N LYS A 98 8.76 -11.33 -14.46
CA LYS A 98 9.80 -10.86 -15.40
C LYS A 98 11.05 -11.74 -15.43
N GLN A 99 11.36 -12.48 -14.35
CA GLN A 99 12.45 -13.45 -14.34
C GLN A 99 12.12 -14.74 -15.12
N ILE A 100 10.83 -15.11 -15.17
CA ILE A 100 10.36 -16.29 -15.91
C ILE A 100 10.29 -15.99 -17.41
N ARG A 101 9.69 -14.84 -17.77
CA ARG A 101 9.56 -14.37 -19.15
C ARG A 101 9.24 -12.86 -19.21
N PRO A 102 9.39 -12.23 -20.39
CA PRO A 102 8.87 -10.88 -20.60
C PRO A 102 7.37 -10.79 -20.33
N LEU A 103 6.92 -9.63 -19.82
CA LEU A 103 5.48 -9.37 -19.68
C LEU A 103 4.83 -9.26 -21.06
N ASN A 104 3.62 -9.80 -21.20
CA ASN A 104 2.80 -9.53 -22.37
C ASN A 104 2.15 -8.12 -22.28
N GLU A 105 1.47 -7.68 -23.35
CA GLU A 105 0.87 -6.35 -23.41
C GLU A 105 -0.10 -6.08 -22.26
N THR A 106 -1.01 -7.01 -21.95
CA THR A 106 -1.98 -6.87 -20.86
C THR A 106 -1.32 -6.79 -19.49
N GLU A 107 -0.28 -7.57 -19.26
CA GLU A 107 0.48 -7.55 -18.02
C GLU A 107 1.31 -6.28 -17.89
N GLN A 108 1.86 -5.79 -19.00
CA GLN A 108 2.58 -4.52 -19.05
C GLN A 108 1.63 -3.35 -18.76
N GLU A 109 0.43 -3.31 -19.37
CA GLU A 109 -0.60 -2.32 -19.06
C GLU A 109 -1.01 -2.39 -17.59
N THR A 110 -1.19 -3.59 -17.06
CA THR A 110 -1.53 -3.78 -15.64
C THR A 110 -0.41 -3.26 -14.72
N PHE A 111 0.85 -3.55 -15.04
CA PHE A 111 1.99 -2.98 -14.32
C PHE A 111 1.98 -1.46 -14.34
N GLU A 112 1.72 -0.86 -15.50
CA GLU A 112 1.67 0.59 -15.68
C GLU A 112 0.49 1.24 -14.95
N ASP A 113 -0.64 0.54 -14.85
CA ASP A 113 -1.81 1.01 -14.13
C ASP A 113 -1.66 0.95 -12.61
N ILE A 114 -0.94 -0.05 -12.09
CA ILE A 114 -0.90 -0.34 -10.64
C ILE A 114 0.40 0.13 -10.00
N ILE A 115 1.51 0.06 -10.69
CA ILE A 115 2.84 0.29 -10.12
C ILE A 115 3.45 1.60 -10.62
N LYS A 116 3.74 1.67 -11.94
CA LYS A 116 4.50 2.78 -12.50
C LYS A 116 4.33 2.86 -14.01
N ARG A 117 3.98 4.04 -14.50
CA ARG A 117 4.00 4.36 -15.94
C ARG A 117 5.07 5.41 -16.22
N ASN A 118 6.08 5.06 -17.00
CA ASN A 118 7.26 5.92 -17.24
C ASN A 118 7.92 6.34 -15.90
N SER A 119 7.98 7.65 -15.63
CA SER A 119 8.48 8.22 -14.38
C SER A 119 7.42 8.43 -13.30
N THR A 120 6.14 8.10 -13.57
CA THR A 120 5.02 8.34 -12.66
C THR A 120 4.72 7.09 -11.84
N TYR A 121 5.00 7.14 -10.54
CA TYR A 121 4.64 6.11 -9.58
C TYR A 121 3.17 6.26 -9.16
N ARG A 122 2.44 5.15 -9.03
CA ARG A 122 1.03 5.16 -8.64
C ARG A 122 0.86 5.29 -7.13
N PHE A 123 1.85 4.88 -6.37
CA PHE A 123 1.86 4.97 -4.92
C PHE A 123 3.19 5.52 -4.40
N GLU A 124 3.12 6.41 -3.41
CA GLU A 124 4.25 6.99 -2.69
C GLU A 124 4.06 6.79 -1.18
N THR A 125 5.10 6.35 -0.50
CA THR A 125 5.10 6.23 0.97
C THR A 125 5.29 7.60 1.63
N VAL A 126 5.50 7.63 2.96
CA VAL A 126 5.94 8.87 3.64
C VAL A 126 7.25 9.35 3.05
N ASP A 127 7.40 10.66 2.92
CA ASP A 127 8.47 11.31 2.13
C ASP A 127 9.89 10.85 2.49
N TYR A 128 10.19 10.63 3.76
CA TYR A 128 11.54 10.20 4.20
C TYR A 128 11.86 8.74 3.86
N ASP A 129 10.87 7.91 3.54
CA ASP A 129 11.04 6.52 3.09
C ASP A 129 10.81 6.35 1.58
N ASP A 130 10.21 7.34 0.91
CA ASP A 130 9.72 7.22 -0.45
C ASP A 130 10.83 6.95 -1.48
N ARG A 131 11.96 7.62 -1.31
CA ARG A 131 13.13 7.36 -2.17
C ARG A 131 13.62 5.92 -2.03
N PHE A 132 13.73 5.41 -0.81
CA PHE A 132 14.10 4.02 -0.57
C PHE A 132 13.09 3.06 -1.18
N PHE A 133 11.79 3.34 -1.00
CA PHE A 133 10.71 2.54 -1.54
C PHE A 133 10.77 2.45 -3.07
N LYS A 134 10.93 3.58 -3.76
CA LYS A 134 11.07 3.65 -5.22
C LYS A 134 12.30 2.90 -5.71
N ASP A 135 13.48 3.20 -5.15
CA ASP A 135 14.76 2.65 -5.61
C ASP A 135 14.89 1.14 -5.35
N CYS A 136 14.41 0.65 -4.19
CA CYS A 136 14.67 -0.71 -3.73
C CYS A 136 13.50 -1.68 -3.95
N VAL A 137 12.25 -1.19 -3.94
CA VAL A 137 11.06 -2.03 -4.07
C VAL A 137 10.48 -1.98 -5.48
N ILE A 138 10.24 -0.77 -6.01
CA ILE A 138 9.57 -0.62 -7.30
C ILE A 138 10.55 -0.81 -8.47
N ASP A 139 11.60 0.00 -8.51
CA ASP A 139 12.57 0.00 -9.63
C ASP A 139 13.63 -1.09 -9.48
N GLN A 140 13.86 -1.55 -8.25
CA GLN A 140 14.88 -2.54 -7.90
C GLN A 140 16.28 -2.18 -8.47
N SER A 141 16.50 -0.88 -8.63
CA SER A 141 17.74 -0.31 -9.16
C SER A 141 18.89 -0.38 -8.14
N LYS A 142 18.56 -0.44 -6.85
CA LYS A 142 19.50 -0.57 -5.75
C LYS A 142 19.23 -1.83 -4.94
N LYS A 143 20.17 -2.76 -4.99
CA LYS A 143 20.16 -3.97 -4.14
C LYS A 143 20.76 -3.71 -2.76
N ASP A 144 21.57 -2.64 -2.64
CA ASP A 144 22.24 -2.30 -1.41
C ASP A 144 21.25 -1.73 -0.37
N ARG A 145 21.25 -2.32 0.81
CA ARG A 145 20.45 -1.94 1.97
C ARG A 145 21.13 -0.91 2.88
N ASN A 146 22.35 -0.45 2.53
CA ASN A 146 23.13 0.51 3.33
C ASN A 146 22.45 1.88 3.49
N GLY A 147 21.42 2.17 2.69
CA GLY A 147 20.63 3.40 2.77
C GLY A 147 19.45 3.36 3.76
N ILE A 148 19.24 2.26 4.49
CA ILE A 148 18.14 2.14 5.44
C ILE A 148 18.42 3.00 6.69
N LYS A 149 17.70 4.11 6.82
CA LYS A 149 17.85 5.06 7.94
C LYS A 149 16.72 4.98 8.97
N THR A 150 15.60 4.38 8.61
CA THR A 150 14.38 4.37 9.42
C THR A 150 13.95 2.95 9.75
N VAL A 151 13.20 2.79 10.85
CA VAL A 151 12.59 1.50 11.22
C VAL A 151 11.55 1.07 10.18
N SER A 152 10.83 2.02 9.60
CA SER A 152 9.82 1.77 8.56
C SER A 152 10.45 1.29 7.25
N ALA A 153 11.53 1.92 6.78
CA ALA A 153 12.28 1.45 5.61
C ALA A 153 12.83 0.03 5.82
N LYS A 154 13.29 -0.28 7.05
CA LYS A 154 13.71 -1.65 7.41
C LYS A 154 12.55 -2.64 7.29
N ARG A 155 11.35 -2.29 7.79
CA ARG A 155 10.15 -3.13 7.66
C ARG A 155 9.72 -3.33 6.22
N ILE A 156 9.75 -2.27 5.40
CA ILE A 156 9.50 -2.34 3.95
C ILE A 156 10.47 -3.32 3.29
N ALA A 157 11.77 -3.22 3.59
CA ALA A 157 12.78 -4.12 3.06
C ALA A 157 12.51 -5.58 3.44
N ILE A 158 12.24 -5.85 4.72
CA ILE A 158 11.94 -7.20 5.22
C ILE A 158 10.67 -7.77 4.56
N ALA A 159 9.61 -6.96 4.41
CA ALA A 159 8.39 -7.39 3.74
C ALA A 159 8.64 -7.71 2.26
N PHE A 160 9.43 -6.90 1.56
CA PHE A 160 9.78 -7.14 0.16
C PHE A 160 10.63 -8.40 0.00
N ASP A 161 11.64 -8.60 0.86
CA ASP A 161 12.48 -9.81 0.86
C ASP A 161 11.66 -11.06 1.17
N PHE A 162 10.73 -10.97 2.13
CA PHE A 162 9.79 -12.05 2.44
C PHE A 162 8.96 -12.43 1.21
N PHE A 163 8.27 -11.48 0.57
CA PHE A 163 7.48 -11.81 -0.62
C PHE A 163 8.34 -12.34 -1.77
N THR A 164 9.52 -11.77 -1.99
CA THR A 164 10.46 -12.24 -3.01
C THR A 164 10.85 -13.69 -2.75
N SER A 165 11.15 -14.04 -1.51
CA SER A 165 11.48 -15.41 -1.06
C SER A 165 10.29 -16.37 -1.26
N GLN A 166 9.07 -15.95 -0.85
CA GLN A 166 7.87 -16.79 -0.97
C GLN A 166 7.46 -17.04 -2.42
N LEU A 167 7.81 -16.13 -3.32
CA LEU A 167 7.49 -16.24 -4.75
C LEU A 167 8.61 -16.88 -5.59
N ALA A 168 9.80 -17.13 -5.01
CA ALA A 168 10.99 -17.59 -5.75
C ALA A 168 10.76 -18.90 -6.51
N ASP A 169 10.07 -19.86 -5.89
CA ASP A 169 9.80 -21.20 -6.43
C ASP A 169 8.42 -21.33 -7.10
N LYS A 170 7.66 -20.21 -7.17
CA LYS A 170 6.33 -20.23 -7.75
C LYS A 170 6.39 -20.18 -9.28
N ASP A 171 5.50 -20.97 -9.90
CA ASP A 171 5.34 -21.01 -11.34
C ASP A 171 4.51 -19.85 -11.88
N GLU A 172 4.47 -19.71 -13.18
CA GLU A 172 3.71 -18.69 -13.89
C GLU A 172 2.21 -18.74 -13.55
N THR A 173 1.64 -19.94 -13.50
CA THR A 173 0.20 -20.14 -13.25
C THR A 173 -0.19 -19.58 -11.86
N TYR A 174 0.62 -19.86 -10.84
CA TYR A 174 0.42 -19.31 -9.50
C TYR A 174 0.52 -17.78 -9.50
N LEU A 175 1.54 -17.23 -10.15
CA LEU A 175 1.77 -15.78 -10.19
C LEU A 175 0.63 -15.05 -10.89
N LEU A 176 0.16 -15.55 -12.03
CA LEU A 176 -0.94 -14.95 -12.77
C LEU A 176 -2.27 -15.03 -12.00
N LYS A 177 -2.52 -16.14 -11.30
CA LYS A 177 -3.70 -16.28 -10.43
C LYS A 177 -3.66 -15.28 -9.26
N MET A 178 -2.50 -15.11 -8.62
CA MET A 178 -2.32 -14.12 -7.55
C MET A 178 -2.47 -12.68 -8.08
N LEU A 179 -1.91 -12.37 -9.25
CA LEU A 179 -2.07 -11.08 -9.90
C LEU A 179 -3.55 -10.78 -10.17
N ASP A 180 -4.27 -11.73 -10.77
CA ASP A 180 -5.69 -11.61 -11.07
C ASP A 180 -6.50 -11.38 -9.79
N THR A 181 -6.23 -12.14 -8.73
CA THR A 181 -6.87 -12.00 -7.43
C THR A 181 -6.68 -10.60 -6.85
N VAL A 182 -5.45 -10.10 -6.82
CA VAL A 182 -5.14 -8.81 -6.19
C VAL A 182 -5.64 -7.63 -7.03
N GLN A 183 -5.41 -7.64 -8.35
CA GLN A 183 -5.84 -6.53 -9.21
C GLN A 183 -7.36 -6.36 -9.27
N ASN A 184 -8.11 -7.47 -9.24
CA ASN A 184 -9.57 -7.50 -9.31
C ASN A 184 -10.24 -7.56 -7.93
N ALA A 185 -9.47 -7.63 -6.84
CA ALA A 185 -10.01 -7.59 -5.50
C ALA A 185 -10.84 -6.32 -5.31
N SER A 186 -12.04 -6.48 -4.73
CA SER A 186 -12.92 -5.38 -4.46
C SER A 186 -12.46 -4.60 -3.22
N CYS A 187 -12.72 -3.32 -3.25
CA CYS A 187 -12.55 -2.43 -2.10
C CYS A 187 -13.61 -1.33 -2.12
N THR A 188 -13.85 -0.72 -0.97
CA THR A 188 -14.67 0.49 -0.88
C THR A 188 -13.76 1.69 -0.67
N THR A 189 -14.06 2.79 -1.33
CA THR A 189 -13.30 4.04 -1.24
C THR A 189 -14.21 5.17 -0.79
N HIS A 190 -13.67 6.05 0.03
CA HIS A 190 -14.35 7.26 0.45
C HIS A 190 -13.40 8.44 0.28
N PRO A 191 -13.49 9.19 -0.84
CA PRO A 191 -12.75 10.42 -1.02
C PRO A 191 -13.45 11.57 -0.28
N VAL A 192 -12.69 12.33 0.51
CA VAL A 192 -13.14 13.57 1.15
C VAL A 192 -12.34 14.75 0.58
N LYS A 193 -12.97 15.91 0.46
CA LYS A 193 -12.33 17.13 -0.07
C LYS A 193 -11.85 18.04 1.05
N ASP A 194 -12.44 17.94 2.22
CA ASP A 194 -12.11 18.77 3.37
C ASP A 194 -11.09 18.09 4.26
N ALA A 195 -9.94 18.75 4.47
CA ALA A 195 -8.88 18.23 5.32
C ALA A 195 -9.33 18.06 6.79
N SER A 196 -10.23 18.91 7.28
CA SER A 196 -10.78 18.79 8.64
C SER A 196 -11.64 17.54 8.77
N GLU A 197 -12.49 17.26 7.78
CA GLU A 197 -13.30 16.05 7.72
C GLU A 197 -12.39 14.81 7.67
N ALA A 198 -11.35 14.85 6.85
CA ALA A 198 -10.36 13.80 6.71
C ALA A 198 -9.67 13.46 8.05
N ILE A 199 -9.26 14.50 8.79
CA ILE A 199 -8.59 14.35 10.09
C ILE A 199 -9.58 13.85 11.16
N GLN A 200 -10.81 14.35 11.18
CA GLN A 200 -11.85 13.86 12.09
C GLN A 200 -12.14 12.38 11.85
N MET A 201 -12.31 11.96 10.59
CA MET A 201 -12.50 10.55 10.22
C MET A 201 -11.32 9.69 10.65
N PHE A 202 -10.07 10.17 10.48
CA PHE A 202 -8.89 9.47 10.96
C PHE A 202 -8.93 9.22 12.48
N ILE A 203 -9.27 10.26 13.26
CA ILE A 203 -9.38 10.15 14.72
C ILE A 203 -10.46 9.15 15.10
N PHE A 204 -11.65 9.20 14.49
CA PHE A 204 -12.77 8.33 14.81
C PHE A 204 -12.57 6.87 14.36
N GLN A 205 -12.00 6.63 13.18
CA GLN A 205 -11.83 5.27 12.66
C GLN A 205 -10.73 4.51 13.40
N ASN A 206 -9.65 5.17 13.79
CA ASN A 206 -8.55 4.54 14.53
C ASN A 206 -8.92 4.13 15.98
N ASN A 207 -10.08 4.55 16.48
CA ASN A 207 -10.60 4.06 17.75
C ASN A 207 -11.12 2.60 17.71
N ARG A 208 -11.21 1.99 16.52
CA ARG A 208 -11.75 0.62 16.33
C ARG A 208 -10.69 -0.45 16.03
N GLY A 209 -9.42 -0.08 15.80
CA GLY A 209 -8.31 -0.99 15.46
C GLY A 209 -7.17 -0.98 16.47
N LYS A 210 -5.93 -1.21 15.99
CA LYS A 210 -4.73 -0.96 16.81
C LYS A 210 -4.70 0.53 17.12
N LYS A 211 -4.97 0.89 18.38
CA LYS A 211 -5.05 2.29 18.81
C LYS A 211 -3.81 3.05 18.33
N PRO A 212 -3.98 4.25 17.73
CA PRO A 212 -2.86 5.12 17.45
C PRO A 212 -2.10 5.40 18.74
N SER A 213 -0.81 5.61 18.65
CA SER A 213 -0.03 6.12 19.77
C SER A 213 -0.55 7.50 20.20
N ASN A 214 -0.38 7.86 21.46
CA ASN A 214 -0.74 9.20 21.95
C ASN A 214 -0.10 10.31 21.08
N LEU A 215 1.10 10.07 20.58
CA LEU A 215 1.80 11.02 19.69
C LEU A 215 1.06 11.19 18.34
N GLU A 216 0.58 10.11 17.74
CA GLU A 216 -0.19 10.15 16.49
C GLU A 216 -1.52 10.90 16.68
N ILE A 217 -2.20 10.68 17.82
CA ILE A 217 -3.44 11.40 18.17
C ILE A 217 -3.17 12.89 18.35
N ILE A 218 -2.13 13.24 19.13
CA ILE A 218 -1.74 14.63 19.38
C ILE A 218 -1.36 15.33 18.08
N LYS A 219 -0.58 14.66 17.21
CA LYS A 219 -0.18 15.18 15.90
C LYS A 219 -1.39 15.46 15.01
N ALA A 220 -2.35 14.52 14.94
CA ALA A 220 -3.59 14.69 14.18
C ALA A 220 -4.44 15.84 14.74
N GLN A 221 -4.60 15.93 16.07
CA GLN A 221 -5.33 17.03 16.71
C GLN A 221 -4.64 18.38 16.52
N PHE A 222 -3.31 18.42 16.57
CA PHE A 222 -2.55 19.65 16.32
C PHE A 222 -2.76 20.12 14.87
N MET A 223 -2.63 19.22 13.91
CA MET A 223 -2.87 19.53 12.49
C MET A 223 -4.32 20.00 12.25
N PHE A 224 -5.30 19.37 12.89
CA PHE A 224 -6.69 19.81 12.84
C PHE A 224 -6.86 21.24 13.37
N ASN A 225 -6.29 21.55 14.54
CA ASN A 225 -6.36 22.89 15.11
C ASN A 225 -5.62 23.95 14.26
N VAL A 226 -4.48 23.61 13.68
CA VAL A 226 -3.76 24.49 12.74
C VAL A 226 -4.62 24.77 11.50
N HIS A 227 -5.31 23.76 10.97
CA HIS A 227 -6.19 23.93 9.82
C HIS A 227 -7.41 24.80 10.15
N LEU A 228 -8.04 24.59 11.33
CA LEU A 228 -9.21 25.38 11.75
C LEU A 228 -8.90 26.83 12.12
N TYR A 229 -7.75 27.08 12.73
CA TYR A 229 -7.45 28.36 13.36
C TYR A 229 -6.20 29.05 12.81
N GLY A 230 -5.48 28.40 11.89
CA GLY A 230 -4.14 28.85 11.45
C GLY A 230 -4.14 29.96 10.38
N GLY A 231 -5.24 30.23 9.69
CA GLY A 231 -5.30 31.17 8.57
C GLY A 231 -4.43 30.77 7.37
N GLU A 232 -4.60 31.40 6.22
CA GLU A 232 -3.91 31.10 4.95
C GLU A 232 -2.37 31.35 4.96
N GLU A 233 -1.81 31.90 6.02
CA GLU A 233 -0.38 32.28 6.10
C GLU A 233 0.55 31.18 6.68
N LYS A 234 0.05 29.95 6.88
CA LYS A 234 0.82 28.89 7.57
C LYS A 234 0.84 27.55 6.83
N GLU A 235 0.82 27.58 5.50
CA GLU A 235 1.23 26.42 4.70
C GLU A 235 2.75 26.40 4.48
#